data_6dc56774b2374418f3d2a23492c541c7
#
_entry.id   6dc56774b2374418f3d2a23492c541c7
#
_cell.length_a   1.000
_cell.length_b   1.000
_cell.length_c   1.000
_cell.angle_alpha   90.00
_cell.angle_beta   90.00
_cell.angle_gamma   90.00
#
_symmetry.space_group_name_H-M   'P 1'
#
loop_
_entity.id
_entity.type
_entity.pdbx_description
1 polymer ?
#
loop_
_entity_poly.entity_id
_entity_poly.type
_entity_poly.pdbx_seq_one_letter_code
_entity_poly.pdbx_strand_id
1 'polypeptide(L)'
;MTMLTAAAVTITSALLGSPQSAYETIPPDPYQMEQTLSAARVDAAKAITIATAEVMCSCSSLVAQVTGNKVNYLITVYSSGKNHEILVDGSTGAIMQNTEKNRFPGEDIGDLEVITTPEGLMYVDLVEGDGAMPPNSSANVTVHYSGYLTDGTKFDSSLDKGQPITFPLNGVIPGWTKGVGSMKIGGKRKLIIPYAMAYGANGRPPVIPPKATLIFDVELLEIK
;
A
#
# COMPACT_ATOMS: atom_id res chain seq x y z
N MET A 1 14.78 15.33 -19.34
CA MET A 1 14.56 14.00 -19.93
C MET A 1 14.28 13.07 -18.75
N THR A 2 13.03 13.10 -18.30
CA THR A 2 12.57 12.36 -17.10
C THR A 2 12.35 10.92 -17.54
N MET A 3 13.10 9.98 -16.97
CA MET A 3 12.89 8.55 -17.18
C MET A 3 11.51 8.20 -16.62
N LEU A 4 10.60 7.81 -17.52
CA LEU A 4 9.36 7.14 -17.17
C LEU A 4 9.75 5.78 -16.60
N THR A 5 9.74 5.63 -15.28
CA THR A 5 9.81 4.30 -14.65
C THR A 5 8.58 3.53 -15.11
N ALA A 6 8.80 2.39 -15.70
CA ALA A 6 7.76 1.54 -16.27
C ALA A 6 6.70 1.21 -15.20
N ALA A 7 5.53 1.87 -15.28
CA ALA A 7 4.37 1.47 -14.52
C ALA A 7 3.90 0.12 -15.04
N ALA A 8 3.68 -0.84 -14.15
CA ALA A 8 3.13 -2.13 -14.52
C ALA A 8 1.69 -1.93 -15.02
N VAL A 9 1.44 -2.22 -16.29
CA VAL A 9 0.10 -2.21 -16.85
C VAL A 9 -0.54 -3.57 -16.54
N THR A 10 -1.53 -3.57 -15.65
CA THR A 10 -2.32 -4.76 -15.35
C THR A 10 -3.68 -4.62 -15.99
N ILE A 11 -4.09 -5.61 -16.78
CA ILE A 11 -5.40 -5.65 -17.44
C ILE A 11 -6.29 -6.59 -16.63
N THR A 12 -7.35 -6.05 -16.03
CA THR A 12 -8.36 -6.82 -15.30
C THR A 12 -9.74 -6.60 -15.89
N SER A 13 -10.52 -7.65 -16.00
CA SER A 13 -11.96 -7.55 -16.29
C SER A 13 -12.71 -7.38 -14.98
N ALA A 14 -13.22 -6.18 -14.71
CA ALA A 14 -14.05 -5.92 -13.53
C ALA A 14 -15.52 -6.00 -13.87
N LEU A 15 -16.25 -6.89 -13.20
CA LEU A 15 -17.71 -6.93 -13.18
C LEU A 15 -18.22 -6.14 -11.97
N LEU A 16 -18.78 -4.97 -12.24
CA LEU A 16 -19.62 -4.27 -11.27
C LEU A 16 -21.03 -4.85 -11.34
N GLY A 17 -21.38 -5.71 -10.43
CA GLY A 17 -22.74 -6.27 -10.29
C GLY A 17 -22.98 -6.85 -8.92
N SER A 18 -24.15 -6.55 -8.36
CA SER A 18 -24.71 -6.97 -7.07
C SER A 18 -24.59 -8.49 -6.78
N PRO A 19 -24.69 -8.90 -5.50
CA PRO A 19 -24.43 -10.28 -5.07
C PRO A 19 -25.61 -11.19 -5.42
N GLN A 20 -25.57 -11.83 -6.56
CA GLN A 20 -26.27 -13.09 -6.82
C GLN A 20 -25.93 -13.64 -8.22
N SER A 21 -25.29 -14.73 -8.22
CA SER A 21 -25.05 -15.83 -9.14
C SER A 21 -23.59 -16.04 -9.52
N ALA A 22 -23.09 -17.18 -9.09
CA ALA A 22 -21.84 -17.74 -9.57
C ALA A 22 -22.00 -18.13 -11.04
N TYR A 23 -21.82 -17.16 -11.96
CA TYR A 23 -21.47 -17.46 -13.32
C TYR A 23 -19.94 -17.43 -13.39
N GLU A 24 -19.33 -18.53 -13.80
CA GLU A 24 -17.94 -18.55 -14.27
C GLU A 24 -17.78 -17.39 -15.26
N THR A 25 -17.04 -16.35 -14.86
CA THR A 25 -16.69 -15.28 -15.78
C THR A 25 -15.63 -15.83 -16.71
N ILE A 26 -16.05 -16.21 -17.92
CA ILE A 26 -15.13 -16.49 -19.01
C ILE A 26 -14.30 -15.20 -19.18
N PRO A 27 -12.96 -15.25 -19.03
CA PRO A 27 -12.14 -14.09 -19.27
C PRO A 27 -12.40 -13.59 -20.70
N PRO A 28 -12.48 -12.27 -20.93
CA PRO A 28 -12.73 -11.73 -22.25
C PRO A 28 -11.65 -12.26 -23.22
N ASP A 29 -12.08 -12.60 -24.44
CA ASP A 29 -11.18 -13.07 -25.49
C ASP A 29 -10.02 -12.04 -25.65
N PRO A 30 -8.75 -12.48 -25.54
CA PRO A 30 -7.59 -11.59 -25.66
C PRO A 30 -7.60 -10.76 -26.95
N TYR A 31 -8.11 -11.31 -28.03
CA TYR A 31 -8.21 -10.62 -29.32
C TYR A 31 -9.24 -9.49 -29.29
N GLN A 32 -10.40 -9.72 -28.65
CA GLN A 32 -11.40 -8.66 -28.47
C GLN A 32 -10.89 -7.57 -27.52
N MET A 33 -10.16 -7.93 -26.50
CA MET A 33 -9.52 -6.96 -25.60
C MET A 33 -8.53 -6.08 -26.35
N GLU A 34 -7.67 -6.65 -27.17
CA GLU A 34 -6.70 -5.90 -27.97
C GLU A 34 -7.38 -4.94 -28.94
N GLN A 35 -8.43 -5.38 -29.65
CA GLN A 35 -9.22 -4.52 -30.53
C GLN A 35 -9.89 -3.37 -29.76
N THR A 36 -10.47 -3.66 -28.59
CA THR A 36 -11.16 -2.64 -27.80
C THR A 36 -10.17 -1.58 -27.27
N LEU A 37 -8.99 -2.01 -26.80
CA LEU A 37 -7.93 -1.10 -26.35
C LEU A 37 -7.40 -0.24 -27.50
N SER A 38 -7.21 -0.84 -28.68
CA SER A 38 -6.71 -0.14 -29.88
C SER A 38 -7.73 0.86 -30.44
N ALA A 39 -9.03 0.64 -30.23
CA ALA A 39 -10.11 1.52 -30.65
C ALA A 39 -10.39 2.68 -29.65
N ALA A 40 -9.79 2.64 -28.46
CA ALA A 40 -9.98 3.67 -27.46
C ALA A 40 -9.44 5.02 -27.98
N ARG A 41 -10.23 6.09 -27.84
CA ARG A 41 -9.82 7.46 -28.22
C ARG A 41 -8.78 8.05 -27.29
N VAL A 42 -8.74 7.57 -26.07
CA VAL A 42 -7.76 7.91 -25.04
C VAL A 42 -6.94 6.66 -24.79
N ASP A 43 -5.67 6.71 -25.13
CA ASP A 43 -4.71 5.67 -24.79
C ASP A 43 -4.24 5.78 -23.32
N ALA A 44 -3.50 4.77 -22.89
CA ALA A 44 -2.98 4.72 -21.51
C ALA A 44 -2.09 5.94 -21.16
N ALA A 45 -1.25 6.40 -22.10
CA ALA A 45 -0.35 7.53 -21.87
C ALA A 45 -1.13 8.84 -21.67
N LYS A 46 -2.17 9.05 -22.49
CA LYS A 46 -3.05 10.21 -22.36
C LYS A 46 -3.89 10.14 -21.08
N ALA A 47 -4.37 8.96 -20.70
CA ALA A 47 -5.09 8.76 -19.46
C ALA A 47 -4.21 9.09 -18.23
N ILE A 48 -2.93 8.66 -18.23
CA ILE A 48 -1.95 9.04 -17.19
C ILE A 48 -1.78 10.56 -17.16
N THR A 49 -1.64 11.21 -18.32
CA THR A 49 -1.49 12.68 -18.39
C THR A 49 -2.69 13.40 -17.79
N ILE A 50 -3.90 12.93 -18.06
CA ILE A 50 -5.14 13.50 -17.51
C ILE A 50 -5.14 13.34 -15.98
N ALA A 51 -4.88 12.13 -15.47
CA ALA A 51 -4.89 11.87 -14.03
C ALA A 51 -3.81 12.64 -13.27
N THR A 52 -2.60 12.72 -13.82
CA THR A 52 -1.49 13.45 -13.18
C THR A 52 -1.66 14.96 -13.23
N ALA A 53 -2.37 15.50 -14.22
CA ALA A 53 -2.73 16.91 -14.27
C ALA A 53 -3.78 17.27 -13.20
N GLU A 54 -4.69 16.37 -12.88
CA GLU A 54 -5.73 16.58 -11.86
C GLU A 54 -5.14 16.80 -10.47
N VAL A 55 -4.13 16.03 -10.09
CA VAL A 55 -3.53 16.06 -8.74
C VAL A 55 -2.08 16.51 -8.71
N MET A 56 -1.52 16.96 -9.84
CA MET A 56 -0.16 17.52 -9.97
C MET A 56 0.94 16.61 -9.40
N CYS A 57 0.94 15.33 -9.77
CA CYS A 57 1.85 14.34 -9.20
C CYS A 57 2.28 13.25 -10.19
N SER A 58 2.95 12.22 -9.71
CA SER A 58 3.44 11.10 -10.52
C SER A 58 2.51 9.90 -10.46
N CYS A 59 2.27 9.26 -11.62
CA CYS A 59 1.53 7.99 -11.69
C CYS A 59 2.36 6.85 -11.10
N SER A 60 1.73 6.03 -10.26
CA SER A 60 2.35 4.83 -9.68
C SER A 60 1.87 3.55 -10.36
N SER A 61 0.61 3.49 -10.79
CA SER A 61 0.04 2.35 -11.48
C SER A 61 -1.08 2.75 -12.41
N LEU A 62 -1.32 1.94 -13.43
CA LEU A 62 -2.45 2.03 -14.32
C LEU A 62 -3.04 0.65 -14.54
N VAL A 63 -4.35 0.54 -14.42
CA VAL A 63 -5.12 -0.67 -14.75
C VAL A 63 -6.16 -0.31 -15.81
N ALA A 64 -6.10 -0.95 -16.97
CA ALA A 64 -7.14 -0.83 -17.97
C ALA A 64 -8.29 -1.79 -17.62
N GLN A 65 -9.49 -1.26 -17.50
CA GLN A 65 -10.72 -2.01 -17.24
C GLN A 65 -11.53 -2.07 -18.54
N VAL A 66 -11.69 -3.26 -19.11
CA VAL A 66 -12.46 -3.48 -20.32
C VAL A 66 -13.80 -4.12 -19.97
N THR A 67 -14.90 -3.48 -20.35
CA THR A 67 -16.26 -3.99 -20.16
C THR A 67 -17.03 -3.87 -21.48
N GLY A 68 -17.23 -5.00 -22.15
CA GLY A 68 -17.75 -4.99 -23.52
C GLY A 68 -16.84 -4.20 -24.47
N ASN A 69 -17.39 -3.18 -25.14
CA ASN A 69 -16.63 -2.31 -26.03
C ASN A 69 -16.15 -1.00 -25.37
N LYS A 70 -16.17 -0.93 -24.03
CA LYS A 70 -15.73 0.26 -23.28
C LYS A 70 -14.43 -0.04 -22.58
N VAL A 71 -13.53 0.94 -22.62
CA VAL A 71 -12.29 0.96 -21.86
C VAL A 71 -12.38 2.07 -20.83
N ASN A 72 -12.07 1.77 -19.58
CA ASN A 72 -11.80 2.76 -18.54
C ASN A 72 -10.39 2.52 -18.00
N TYR A 73 -9.73 3.57 -17.55
CA TYR A 73 -8.41 3.50 -16.94
C TYR A 73 -8.51 3.87 -15.46
N LEU A 74 -8.22 2.91 -14.59
CA LEU A 74 -8.03 3.17 -13.17
C LEU A 74 -6.56 3.49 -12.94
N ILE A 75 -6.29 4.71 -12.53
CA ILE A 75 -4.94 5.24 -12.36
C ILE A 75 -4.75 5.60 -10.91
N THR A 76 -3.68 5.06 -10.30
CA THR A 76 -3.28 5.44 -8.95
C THR A 76 -2.13 6.43 -9.03
N VAL A 77 -2.29 7.58 -8.41
CA VAL A 77 -1.29 8.63 -8.31
C VAL A 77 -1.07 9.01 -6.86
N TYR A 78 0.13 9.50 -6.54
CA TYR A 78 0.48 9.96 -5.19
C TYR A 78 0.62 11.47 -5.16
N SER A 79 -0.06 12.10 -4.21
CA SER A 79 0.07 13.53 -3.95
C SER A 79 -0.14 13.79 -2.46
N SER A 80 0.74 14.59 -1.86
CA SER A 80 0.59 15.06 -0.47
C SER A 80 0.26 13.94 0.53
N GLY A 81 1.03 12.84 0.48
CA GLY A 81 0.83 11.69 1.40
C GLY A 81 -0.38 10.81 1.11
N LYS A 82 -1.19 11.13 0.10
CA LYS A 82 -2.40 10.40 -0.29
C LYS A 82 -2.23 9.65 -1.60
N ASN A 83 -3.01 8.57 -1.73
CA ASN A 83 -3.26 7.91 -3.00
C ASN A 83 -4.56 8.46 -3.59
N HIS A 84 -4.53 8.85 -4.85
CA HIS A 84 -5.74 9.13 -5.60
C HIS A 84 -5.98 8.00 -6.59
N GLU A 85 -7.14 7.36 -6.49
CA GLU A 85 -7.63 6.42 -7.49
C GLU A 85 -8.53 7.17 -8.46
N ILE A 86 -8.02 7.45 -9.65
CA ILE A 86 -8.69 8.25 -10.68
C ILE A 86 -9.16 7.32 -11.78
N LEU A 87 -10.49 7.28 -12.01
CA LEU A 87 -11.09 6.53 -13.09
C LEU A 87 -11.32 7.46 -14.28
N VAL A 88 -10.67 7.15 -15.40
CA VAL A 88 -10.76 7.94 -16.65
C VAL A 88 -11.51 7.13 -17.71
N ASP A 89 -12.51 7.73 -18.32
CA ASP A 89 -13.22 7.16 -19.47
C ASP A 89 -12.33 7.14 -20.71
N GLY A 90 -12.08 5.95 -21.29
CA GLY A 90 -11.20 5.78 -22.43
C GLY A 90 -11.78 6.29 -23.75
N SER A 91 -13.06 6.64 -23.80
CA SER A 91 -13.71 7.20 -24.99
C SER A 91 -13.65 8.71 -25.04
N THR A 92 -13.82 9.35 -23.87
CA THR A 92 -13.95 10.81 -23.75
C THR A 92 -12.76 11.48 -23.11
N GLY A 93 -12.03 10.76 -22.27
CA GLY A 93 -10.99 11.31 -21.38
C GLY A 93 -11.56 11.99 -20.13
N ALA A 94 -12.86 11.89 -19.89
CA ALA A 94 -13.46 12.48 -18.70
C ALA A 94 -13.04 11.72 -17.44
N ILE A 95 -12.76 12.44 -16.36
CA ILE A 95 -12.59 11.87 -15.03
C ILE A 95 -13.98 11.48 -14.53
N MET A 96 -14.20 10.19 -14.36
CA MET A 96 -15.47 9.63 -13.86
C MET A 96 -15.49 9.57 -12.34
N GLN A 97 -14.33 9.39 -11.72
CA GLN A 97 -14.19 9.28 -10.28
C GLN A 97 -12.77 9.71 -9.87
N ASN A 98 -12.65 10.41 -8.77
CA ASN A 98 -11.41 10.70 -8.06
C ASN A 98 -11.65 10.37 -6.59
N THR A 99 -11.01 9.30 -6.11
CA THR A 99 -11.14 8.83 -4.73
C THR A 99 -9.81 8.97 -4.03
N GLU A 100 -9.78 9.79 -3.00
CA GLU A 100 -8.62 9.93 -2.14
C GLU A 100 -8.57 8.79 -1.12
N LYS A 101 -7.41 8.18 -0.96
CA LYS A 101 -7.13 7.13 0.03
C LYS A 101 -5.81 7.41 0.72
N ASN A 102 -5.66 6.91 1.93
CA ASN A 102 -4.36 6.96 2.61
C ASN A 102 -3.30 6.19 1.80
N ARG A 103 -2.08 6.75 1.73
CA ARG A 103 -0.96 6.14 1.00
C ARG A 103 -0.63 4.73 1.50
N PHE A 104 -0.78 4.52 2.80
CA PHE A 104 -0.59 3.23 3.45
C PHE A 104 -1.82 2.89 4.29
N PRO A 105 -2.18 1.61 4.45
CA PRO A 105 -3.25 1.22 5.36
C PRO A 105 -2.94 1.58 6.82
N GLY A 106 -3.98 1.64 7.64
CA GLY A 106 -3.91 2.03 9.03
C GLY A 106 -3.98 3.54 9.24
N GLU A 107 -3.21 4.09 10.18
CA GLU A 107 -3.20 5.52 10.48
C GLU A 107 -2.71 6.34 9.28
N ASP A 108 -3.34 7.48 9.05
CA ASP A 108 -2.96 8.38 7.95
C ASP A 108 -1.62 9.07 8.27
N ILE A 109 -0.74 9.12 7.28
CA ILE A 109 0.56 9.80 7.42
C ILE A 109 0.50 11.27 7.02
N GLY A 110 -0.59 11.74 6.38
CA GLY A 110 -0.65 13.11 5.86
C GLY A 110 0.57 13.44 5.01
N ASP A 111 1.16 14.61 5.25
CA ASP A 111 2.35 15.12 4.55
C ASP A 111 3.67 14.77 5.27
N LEU A 112 3.65 13.86 6.26
CA LEU A 112 4.85 13.43 6.97
C LEU A 112 5.84 12.73 6.04
N GLU A 113 7.13 12.98 6.28
CA GLU A 113 8.19 12.42 5.47
C GLU A 113 8.32 10.89 5.68
N VAL A 114 8.46 10.17 4.58
CA VAL A 114 8.78 8.75 4.58
C VAL A 114 10.29 8.59 4.54
N ILE A 115 10.86 8.12 5.63
CA ILE A 115 12.29 7.86 5.74
C ILE A 115 12.59 6.45 5.27
N THR A 116 13.60 6.29 4.41
CA THR A 116 14.04 4.98 3.89
C THR A 116 15.45 4.68 4.37
N THR A 117 15.64 3.55 5.02
CA THR A 117 16.98 3.07 5.42
C THR A 117 17.72 2.42 4.24
N PRO A 118 19.06 2.30 4.31
CA PRO A 118 19.84 1.64 3.25
C PRO A 118 19.41 0.20 2.96
N GLU A 119 18.84 -0.50 3.94
CA GLU A 119 18.36 -1.88 3.78
C GLU A 119 16.93 -1.96 3.23
N GLY A 120 16.30 -0.81 2.93
CA GLY A 120 14.98 -0.73 2.35
C GLY A 120 13.80 -0.76 3.36
N LEU A 121 14.07 -0.70 4.67
CA LEU A 121 13.00 -0.41 5.64
C LEU A 121 12.54 1.02 5.44
N MET A 122 11.23 1.23 5.31
CA MET A 122 10.65 2.56 5.32
C MET A 122 9.88 2.79 6.61
N TYR A 123 9.89 4.02 7.11
CA TYR A 123 9.10 4.40 8.27
C TYR A 123 8.68 5.86 8.25
N VAL A 124 7.65 6.17 9.03
CA VAL A 124 7.14 7.52 9.25
C VAL A 124 6.91 7.68 10.75
N ASP A 125 7.51 8.68 11.36
CA ASP A 125 7.21 9.06 12.73
C ASP A 125 5.91 9.87 12.76
N LEU A 126 4.82 9.21 13.19
CA LEU A 126 3.51 9.84 13.36
C LEU A 126 3.51 10.73 14.59
N VAL A 127 4.18 10.28 15.64
CA VAL A 127 4.45 11.04 16.87
C VAL A 127 5.87 10.71 17.32
N GLU A 128 6.71 11.71 17.48
CA GLU A 128 8.02 11.52 18.09
C GLU A 128 7.87 11.43 19.61
N GLY A 129 8.34 10.31 20.19
CA GLY A 129 8.36 10.15 21.65
C GLY A 129 9.44 11.01 22.30
N ASP A 130 9.26 11.32 23.58
CA ASP A 130 10.19 12.10 24.40
C ASP A 130 10.92 11.27 25.47
N GLY A 131 10.55 9.98 25.61
CA GLY A 131 11.16 9.05 26.55
C GLY A 131 12.49 8.44 26.08
N ALA A 132 12.96 7.43 26.80
CA ALA A 132 14.18 6.69 26.47
C ALA A 132 14.03 5.86 25.19
N MET A 133 15.14 5.58 24.52
CA MET A 133 15.24 4.60 23.44
C MET A 133 15.68 3.24 23.98
N PRO A 134 15.33 2.11 23.31
CA PRO A 134 15.89 0.79 23.63
C PRO A 134 17.42 0.83 23.61
N PRO A 135 18.10 0.38 24.67
CA PRO A 135 19.57 0.48 24.78
C PRO A 135 20.30 -0.46 23.80
N ASN A 136 19.62 -1.53 23.37
CA ASN A 136 20.15 -2.52 22.44
C ASN A 136 19.02 -3.43 21.92
N SER A 137 19.35 -4.32 20.99
CA SER A 137 18.39 -5.25 20.39
C SER A 137 17.89 -6.37 21.34
N SER A 138 18.46 -6.53 22.52
CA SER A 138 17.97 -7.49 23.54
C SER A 138 16.95 -6.86 24.49
N ALA A 139 16.73 -5.55 24.43
CA ALA A 139 15.77 -4.86 25.28
C ALA A 139 14.35 -5.43 25.07
N ASN A 140 13.64 -5.63 26.17
CA ASN A 140 12.22 -5.94 26.10
C ASN A 140 11.44 -4.65 25.93
N VAL A 141 10.56 -4.61 24.96
CA VAL A 141 9.67 -3.48 24.67
C VAL A 141 8.22 -3.88 24.81
N THR A 142 7.41 -2.98 25.34
CA THR A 142 5.96 -3.11 25.39
C THR A 142 5.35 -2.14 24.40
N VAL A 143 4.51 -2.65 23.50
CA VAL A 143 3.93 -1.86 22.41
C VAL A 143 2.44 -2.13 22.24
N HIS A 144 1.72 -1.15 21.70
CA HIS A 144 0.53 -1.39 20.91
C HIS A 144 0.88 -1.40 19.42
N TYR A 145 0.17 -2.23 18.64
CA TYR A 145 0.35 -2.25 17.19
C TYR A 145 -0.90 -2.74 16.46
N SER A 146 -0.96 -2.38 15.18
CA SER A 146 -1.84 -2.98 14.17
C SER A 146 -1.05 -3.28 12.92
N GLY A 147 -1.16 -4.51 12.39
CA GLY A 147 -0.44 -4.99 11.22
C GLY A 147 -1.35 -5.20 10.03
N TYR A 148 -0.91 -4.76 8.86
CA TYR A 148 -1.66 -4.77 7.61
C TYR A 148 -0.83 -5.33 6.45
N LEU A 149 -1.51 -5.98 5.51
CA LEU A 149 -1.01 -6.20 4.17
C LEU A 149 -1.17 -4.92 3.33
N THR A 150 -0.52 -4.86 2.18
CA THR A 150 -0.56 -3.69 1.28
C THR A 150 -1.93 -3.42 0.67
N ASP A 151 -2.81 -4.42 0.64
CA ASP A 151 -4.21 -4.30 0.20
C ASP A 151 -5.16 -3.73 1.26
N GLY A 152 -4.65 -3.47 2.48
CA GLY A 152 -5.42 -2.99 3.62
C GLY A 152 -5.95 -4.08 4.54
N THR A 153 -5.75 -5.36 4.21
CA THR A 153 -6.15 -6.46 5.09
C THR A 153 -5.39 -6.40 6.41
N LYS A 154 -6.10 -6.18 7.52
CA LYS A 154 -5.53 -6.23 8.87
C LYS A 154 -5.36 -7.70 9.27
N PHE A 155 -4.11 -8.12 9.55
CA PHE A 155 -3.82 -9.50 9.89
C PHE A 155 -3.55 -9.74 11.37
N ASP A 156 -3.16 -8.72 12.11
CA ASP A 156 -2.95 -8.81 13.57
C ASP A 156 -3.05 -7.44 14.22
N SER A 157 -3.51 -7.39 15.50
CA SER A 157 -3.58 -6.16 16.26
C SER A 157 -3.63 -6.44 17.75
N SER A 158 -2.79 -5.78 18.52
CA SER A 158 -2.86 -5.79 19.99
C SER A 158 -4.00 -4.91 20.50
N LEU A 159 -4.40 -3.90 19.74
CA LEU A 159 -5.55 -3.04 20.08
C LEU A 159 -6.87 -3.83 20.01
N ASP A 160 -7.02 -4.67 18.96
CA ASP A 160 -8.22 -5.54 18.83
C ASP A 160 -8.29 -6.59 19.95
N LYS A 161 -7.12 -6.98 20.53
CA LYS A 161 -7.01 -7.90 21.66
C LYS A 161 -7.17 -7.20 23.01
N GLY A 162 -7.22 -5.86 23.02
CA GLY A 162 -7.44 -5.04 24.21
C GLY A 162 -6.26 -4.95 25.18
N GLN A 163 -5.05 -5.42 24.78
CA GLN A 163 -3.88 -5.39 25.65
C GLN A 163 -2.57 -5.24 24.84
N PRO A 164 -1.60 -4.47 25.37
CA PRO A 164 -0.29 -4.36 24.75
C PRO A 164 0.48 -5.68 24.83
N ILE A 165 1.48 -5.83 23.98
CA ILE A 165 2.35 -7.01 23.96
C ILE A 165 3.78 -6.62 24.33
N THR A 166 4.45 -7.49 25.11
CA THR A 166 5.88 -7.33 25.47
C THR A 166 6.70 -8.45 24.83
N PHE A 167 7.82 -8.07 24.20
CA PHE A 167 8.75 -9.03 23.60
C PHE A 167 10.18 -8.43 23.54
N PRO A 168 11.22 -9.31 23.48
CA PRO A 168 12.57 -8.84 23.19
C PRO A 168 12.71 -8.47 21.71
N LEU A 169 13.38 -7.36 21.42
CA LEU A 169 13.55 -6.86 20.04
C LEU A 169 14.32 -7.83 19.13
N ASN A 170 15.17 -8.69 19.68
CA ASN A 170 15.86 -9.74 18.91
C ASN A 170 15.01 -11.00 18.66
N GLY A 171 13.81 -11.06 19.22
CA GLY A 171 12.86 -12.16 19.04
C GLY A 171 11.81 -11.92 17.95
N VAL A 172 11.90 -10.80 17.22
CA VAL A 172 10.92 -10.41 16.20
C VAL A 172 11.57 -10.28 14.82
N ILE A 173 10.76 -9.98 13.80
CA ILE A 173 11.27 -9.79 12.43
C ILE A 173 12.28 -8.63 12.37
N PRO A 174 13.30 -8.70 11.50
CA PRO A 174 14.38 -7.69 11.43
C PRO A 174 13.88 -6.25 11.25
N GLY A 175 12.79 -6.06 10.51
CA GLY A 175 12.17 -4.75 10.33
C GLY A 175 11.67 -4.13 11.64
N TRP A 176 11.17 -4.95 12.56
CA TRP A 176 10.77 -4.51 13.91
C TRP A 176 11.97 -4.22 14.79
N THR A 177 12.96 -5.11 14.81
CA THR A 177 14.20 -4.90 15.58
C THR A 177 14.83 -3.54 15.26
N LYS A 178 14.91 -3.19 13.97
CA LYS A 178 15.45 -1.88 13.54
C LYS A 178 14.46 -0.74 13.74
N GLY A 179 13.22 -0.92 13.29
CA GLY A 179 12.20 0.13 13.29
C GLY A 179 11.79 0.54 14.70
N VAL A 180 11.48 -0.42 15.59
CA VAL A 180 11.10 -0.13 16.97
C VAL A 180 12.33 0.19 17.83
N GLY A 181 13.47 -0.45 17.54
CA GLY A 181 14.71 -0.22 18.26
C GLY A 181 15.26 1.22 18.17
N SER A 182 14.80 2.02 17.24
CA SER A 182 15.13 3.45 17.10
C SER A 182 14.00 4.39 17.53
N MET A 183 12.92 3.88 18.11
CA MET A 183 11.85 4.71 18.67
C MET A 183 12.17 5.13 20.10
N LYS A 184 11.58 6.25 20.51
CA LYS A 184 11.53 6.67 21.92
C LYS A 184 10.18 6.27 22.54
N ILE A 185 10.16 6.03 23.85
CA ILE A 185 8.91 5.79 24.60
C ILE A 185 7.95 6.96 24.36
N GLY A 186 6.67 6.65 24.17
CA GLY A 186 5.62 7.60 23.83
C GLY A 186 5.50 7.89 22.34
N GLY A 187 6.43 7.38 21.53
CA GLY A 187 6.40 7.55 20.07
C GLY A 187 5.41 6.62 19.38
N LYS A 188 4.87 7.12 18.28
CA LYS A 188 4.10 6.32 17.30
C LYS A 188 4.78 6.35 15.96
N ARG A 189 4.91 5.21 15.33
CA ARG A 189 5.59 5.03 14.05
C ARG A 189 4.84 4.10 13.14
N LYS A 190 4.71 4.48 11.90
CA LYS A 190 4.33 3.57 10.83
C LYS A 190 5.59 2.92 10.26
N LEU A 191 5.60 1.59 10.18
CA LEU A 191 6.67 0.80 9.57
C LEU A 191 6.17 0.18 8.28
N ILE A 192 6.93 0.31 7.19
CA ILE A 192 6.68 -0.38 5.92
C ILE A 192 7.88 -1.31 5.69
N ILE A 193 7.67 -2.60 5.93
CA ILE A 193 8.71 -3.61 6.05
C ILE A 193 8.70 -4.49 4.80
N PRO A 194 9.75 -4.44 3.95
CA PRO A 194 9.86 -5.32 2.81
C PRO A 194 9.97 -6.78 3.27
N TYR A 195 9.50 -7.71 2.45
CA TYR A 195 9.45 -9.13 2.77
C TYR A 195 10.80 -9.72 3.26
N ALA A 196 11.92 -9.20 2.74
CA ALA A 196 13.26 -9.66 3.14
C ALA A 196 13.59 -9.36 4.62
N MET A 197 12.95 -8.35 5.20
CA MET A 197 13.06 -7.97 6.63
C MET A 197 11.83 -8.40 7.45
N ALA A 198 10.95 -9.20 6.86
CA ALA A 198 9.74 -9.77 7.47
C ALA A 198 9.78 -11.32 7.43
N TYR A 199 8.85 -11.94 6.71
CA TYR A 199 8.72 -13.40 6.65
C TYR A 199 9.31 -14.02 5.37
N GLY A 200 10.10 -13.27 4.61
CA GLY A 200 10.88 -13.77 3.48
C GLY A 200 10.02 -14.21 2.27
N ALA A 201 10.66 -15.04 1.44
CA ALA A 201 10.05 -15.52 0.20
C ALA A 201 8.86 -16.45 0.41
N ASN A 202 8.77 -17.12 1.57
CA ASN A 202 7.72 -18.09 1.88
C ASN A 202 6.49 -17.46 2.55
N GLY A 203 6.62 -16.27 3.17
CA GLY A 203 5.57 -15.68 3.99
C GLY A 203 5.28 -16.50 5.26
N ARG A 204 4.06 -16.38 5.79
CA ARG A 204 3.54 -17.15 6.93
C ARG A 204 2.08 -17.55 6.66
N PRO A 205 1.84 -18.52 5.76
CA PRO A 205 0.49 -18.95 5.43
C PRO A 205 -0.28 -19.47 6.64
N PRO A 206 -1.61 -19.36 6.66
CA PRO A 206 -2.47 -18.81 5.61
C PRO A 206 -2.59 -17.28 5.61
N VAL A 207 -2.03 -16.60 6.61
CA VAL A 207 -2.31 -15.20 6.91
C VAL A 207 -1.42 -14.24 6.10
N ILE A 208 -0.12 -14.54 6.00
CA ILE A 208 0.84 -13.68 5.32
C ILE A 208 1.32 -14.37 4.05
N PRO A 209 1.01 -13.82 2.86
CA PRO A 209 1.42 -14.37 1.58
C PRO A 209 2.96 -14.40 1.40
N PRO A 210 3.47 -15.23 0.47
CA PRO A 210 4.84 -15.17 0.04
C PRO A 210 5.25 -13.77 -0.43
N LYS A 211 6.47 -13.33 -0.05
CA LYS A 211 7.05 -12.02 -0.45
C LYS A 211 6.16 -10.81 -0.09
N ALA A 212 5.34 -10.91 0.97
CA ALA A 212 4.48 -9.81 1.40
C ALA A 212 5.30 -8.70 2.06
N THR A 213 5.11 -7.48 1.61
CA THR A 213 5.46 -6.27 2.37
C THR A 213 4.44 -6.10 3.47
N LEU A 214 4.89 -5.84 4.69
CA LEU A 214 4.04 -5.65 5.85
C LEU A 214 4.05 -4.19 6.28
N ILE A 215 2.89 -3.70 6.72
CA ILE A 215 2.73 -2.35 7.22
C ILE A 215 2.23 -2.44 8.66
N PHE A 216 2.86 -1.71 9.55
CA PHE A 216 2.47 -1.68 10.95
C PHE A 216 2.35 -0.24 11.44
N ASP A 217 1.30 0.04 12.19
CA ASP A 217 1.25 1.17 13.09
C ASP A 217 1.68 0.68 14.47
N VAL A 218 2.70 1.29 15.06
CA VAL A 218 3.31 0.85 16.33
C VAL A 218 3.41 2.03 17.28
N GLU A 219 3.00 1.82 18.53
CA GLU A 219 3.19 2.75 19.64
C GLU A 219 4.09 2.11 20.70
N LEU A 220 5.23 2.73 21.01
CA LEU A 220 6.16 2.25 22.03
C LEU A 220 5.76 2.80 23.40
N LEU A 221 5.30 1.91 24.28
CA LEU A 221 4.77 2.28 25.59
C LEU A 221 5.83 2.22 26.71
N GLU A 222 6.66 1.16 26.70
CA GLU A 222 7.59 0.89 27.81
C GLU A 222 8.81 0.10 27.31
N ILE A 223 9.94 0.27 27.99
CA ILE A 223 11.17 -0.53 27.86
C ILE A 223 11.48 -1.17 29.21
N LYS A 224 11.74 -2.47 29.22
CA LYS A 224 12.06 -3.27 30.43
C LYS A 224 13.45 -3.85 30.36
#